data_cbb9de88001c1291ec37a879ad5b42f2
#
_entry.id   cbb9de88001c1291ec37a879ad5b42f2
#
_cell.length_a   1.000
_cell.length_b   1.000
_cell.length_c   1.000
_cell.angle_alpha   90.00
_cell.angle_beta   90.00
_cell.angle_gamma   90.00
#
_symmetry.space_group_name_H-M   'P 1'
#
loop_
_entity.id
_entity.type
_entity.pdbx_description
1 polymer ?
#
loop_
_entity_poly.entity_id
_entity_poly.type
_entity_poly.pdbx_seq_one_letter_code
_entity_poly.pdbx_strand_id
1 'polypeptide(L)'
;MAGADFARMARRMGGAFEEVLIKDIIPMVEKNYRVIADTEHRAMAGLSMGGMQTHGITLNNPTTFAYVGIFSGGTFNTDELKDAADFKKTNKVLFMSAGGRETGMAEGENSVGKAAEDLKAIGINAHSYISPETAHEWQTWRRSLYQFAQLIFK
;
A
#
# COMPACT_ATOMS: atom_id res chain seq x y z
N MET A 1 15.33 13.99 7.20
CA MET A 1 14.98 13.08 8.33
C MET A 1 13.69 12.26 8.11
N ALA A 2 12.88 12.57 7.13
CA ALA A 2 11.53 11.95 7.05
C ALA A 2 11.45 10.54 6.43
N GLY A 3 12.23 10.21 5.40
CA GLY A 3 12.00 8.95 4.66
C GLY A 3 12.52 7.68 5.35
N ALA A 4 13.77 7.67 5.81
CA ALA A 4 14.37 6.47 6.41
C ALA A 4 13.79 6.16 7.81
N ASP A 5 13.44 7.19 8.57
CA ASP A 5 12.82 7.01 9.89
C ASP A 5 11.37 6.56 9.77
N PHE A 6 10.65 7.03 8.77
CA PHE A 6 9.29 6.58 8.47
C PHE A 6 9.26 5.10 8.05
N ALA A 7 10.13 4.70 7.12
CA ALA A 7 10.22 3.31 6.69
C ALA A 7 10.58 2.36 7.85
N ARG A 8 11.50 2.79 8.73
CA ARG A 8 11.87 2.04 9.92
C ARG A 8 10.70 1.92 10.91
N MET A 9 9.96 3.00 11.11
CA MET A 9 8.80 3.02 11.98
C MET A 9 7.67 2.13 11.41
N ALA A 10 7.39 2.22 10.11
CA ALA A 10 6.41 1.38 9.43
C ALA A 10 6.73 -0.12 9.57
N ARG A 11 8.00 -0.51 9.40
CA ARG A 11 8.44 -1.90 9.62
C ARG A 11 8.26 -2.36 11.07
N ARG A 12 8.52 -1.50 12.06
CA ARG A 12 8.36 -1.84 13.49
C ARG A 12 6.89 -1.93 13.90
N MET A 13 6.02 -1.10 13.34
CA MET A 13 4.58 -1.10 13.65
C MET A 13 3.85 -2.29 13.04
N GLY A 14 4.37 -2.89 11.96
CA GLY A 14 3.81 -4.09 11.34
C GLY A 14 4.05 -5.38 12.12
N GLY A 15 5.15 -5.47 12.89
CA GLY A 15 5.72 -6.74 13.34
C GLY A 15 4.77 -7.72 14.02
N ALA A 16 4.07 -7.31 15.09
CA ALA A 16 3.15 -8.22 15.79
C ALA A 16 1.89 -8.52 14.96
N PHE A 17 1.33 -7.51 14.28
CA PHE A 17 0.17 -7.69 13.42
C PHE A 17 0.52 -8.51 12.16
N GLU A 18 1.70 -8.30 11.60
CA GLU A 18 2.20 -9.08 10.47
C GLU A 18 2.20 -10.58 10.77
N GLU A 19 2.74 -10.98 11.92
CA GLU A 19 2.78 -12.38 12.32
C GLU A 19 1.37 -12.98 12.42
N VAL A 20 0.46 -12.30 13.09
CA VAL A 20 -0.94 -12.72 13.20
C VAL A 20 -1.63 -12.78 11.84
N LEU A 21 -1.44 -11.78 10.99
CA LEU A 21 -2.04 -11.74 9.65
C LEU A 21 -1.57 -12.93 8.79
N ILE A 22 -0.27 -13.14 8.72
CA ILE A 22 0.32 -14.15 7.82
C ILE A 22 0.13 -15.57 8.34
N LYS A 23 0.29 -15.78 9.66
CA LYS A 23 0.29 -17.14 10.24
C LYS A 23 -1.08 -17.62 10.70
N ASP A 24 -1.97 -16.70 11.06
CA ASP A 24 -3.27 -17.05 11.65
C ASP A 24 -4.45 -16.62 10.80
N ILE A 25 -4.57 -15.33 10.44
CA ILE A 25 -5.76 -14.78 9.78
C ILE A 25 -5.90 -15.31 8.35
N ILE A 26 -4.86 -15.20 7.52
CA ILE A 26 -4.92 -15.68 6.14
C ILE A 26 -5.24 -17.18 6.08
N PRO A 27 -4.50 -18.07 6.80
CA PRO A 27 -4.82 -19.49 6.81
C PRO A 27 -6.21 -19.82 7.36
N MET A 28 -6.68 -19.09 8.36
CA MET A 28 -8.02 -19.26 8.93
C MET A 28 -9.12 -18.92 7.90
N VAL A 29 -8.96 -17.81 7.17
CA VAL A 29 -9.90 -17.42 6.12
C VAL A 29 -9.91 -18.42 4.97
N GLU A 30 -8.73 -18.83 4.50
CA GLU A 30 -8.60 -19.80 3.41
C GLU A 30 -9.17 -21.18 3.76
N LYS A 31 -9.09 -21.59 5.03
CA LYS A 31 -9.65 -22.85 5.52
C LYS A 31 -11.17 -22.83 5.65
N ASN A 32 -11.76 -21.71 6.06
CA ASN A 32 -13.15 -21.66 6.50
C ASN A 32 -14.11 -21.00 5.49
N TYR A 33 -13.58 -20.31 4.48
CA TYR A 33 -14.37 -19.59 3.48
C TYR A 33 -14.01 -20.00 2.07
N ARG A 34 -14.94 -19.84 1.13
CA ARG A 34 -14.70 -20.08 -0.29
C ARG A 34 -13.93 -18.90 -0.88
N VAL A 35 -12.62 -19.03 -0.89
CA VAL A 35 -11.71 -18.03 -1.47
C VAL A 35 -10.80 -18.70 -2.49
N ILE A 36 -10.23 -17.90 -3.39
CA ILE A 36 -9.14 -18.34 -4.24
C ILE A 36 -7.84 -18.03 -3.50
N ALA A 37 -7.19 -19.09 -2.97
CA ALA A 37 -6.07 -18.99 -2.05
C ALA A 37 -4.73 -18.86 -2.79
N ASP A 38 -4.61 -17.87 -3.66
CA ASP A 38 -3.37 -17.56 -4.37
C ASP A 38 -3.03 -16.06 -4.29
N THR A 39 -1.82 -15.72 -4.68
CA THR A 39 -1.30 -14.35 -4.64
C THR A 39 -2.07 -13.42 -5.56
N GLU A 40 -2.49 -13.88 -6.75
CA GLU A 40 -3.18 -13.07 -7.75
C GLU A 40 -4.58 -12.64 -7.31
N HIS A 41 -5.15 -13.36 -6.35
CA HIS A 41 -6.47 -13.06 -5.78
C HIS A 41 -6.37 -12.49 -4.36
N ARG A 42 -5.19 -12.00 -3.96
CA ARG A 42 -4.99 -11.40 -2.64
C ARG A 42 -4.56 -9.95 -2.75
N ALA A 43 -5.33 -9.07 -2.09
CA ALA A 43 -5.04 -7.65 -1.96
C ALA A 43 -4.83 -7.27 -0.49
N MET A 44 -3.98 -6.29 -0.24
CA MET A 44 -3.84 -5.66 1.06
C MET A 44 -3.97 -4.15 0.93
N ALA A 45 -4.82 -3.55 1.74
CA ALA A 45 -4.93 -2.10 1.81
C ALA A 45 -5.13 -1.63 3.25
N GLY A 46 -4.68 -0.41 3.52
CA GLY A 46 -4.82 0.20 4.83
C GLY A 46 -4.85 1.72 4.78
N LEU A 47 -5.48 2.31 5.77
CA LEU A 47 -5.56 3.76 5.94
C LEU A 47 -4.71 4.22 7.13
N SER A 48 -4.14 5.41 7.07
CA SER A 48 -3.38 6.02 8.17
C SER A 48 -2.31 5.05 8.71
N MET A 49 -2.36 4.69 9.98
CA MET A 49 -1.48 3.68 10.58
C MET A 49 -1.59 2.32 9.87
N GLY A 50 -2.78 1.90 9.47
CA GLY A 50 -2.98 0.68 8.67
C GLY A 50 -2.32 0.75 7.29
N GLY A 51 -2.19 1.94 6.70
CA GLY A 51 -1.38 2.17 5.50
C GLY A 51 0.10 1.94 5.75
N MET A 52 0.63 2.43 6.87
CA MET A 52 2.01 2.15 7.29
C MET A 52 2.27 0.67 7.53
N GLN A 53 1.31 -0.03 8.16
CA GLN A 53 1.39 -1.49 8.37
C GLN A 53 1.36 -2.23 7.01
N THR A 54 0.46 -1.82 6.11
CA THR A 54 0.40 -2.38 4.74
C THR A 54 1.73 -2.22 4.02
N HIS A 55 2.34 -1.04 4.08
CA HIS A 55 3.67 -0.78 3.52
C HIS A 55 4.72 -1.76 4.05
N GLY A 56 4.89 -1.87 5.36
CA GLY A 56 5.88 -2.76 5.99
C GLY A 56 5.63 -4.23 5.68
N ILE A 57 4.39 -4.69 5.85
CA ILE A 57 4.02 -6.10 5.65
C ILE A 57 4.22 -6.54 4.20
N THR A 58 3.87 -5.71 3.23
CA THR A 58 4.02 -6.06 1.82
C THR A 58 5.48 -6.06 1.35
N LEU A 59 6.33 -5.22 1.94
CA LEU A 59 7.78 -5.28 1.71
C LEU A 59 8.41 -6.54 2.30
N ASN A 60 7.98 -6.94 3.50
CA ASN A 60 8.51 -8.15 4.16
C ASN A 60 7.98 -9.45 3.53
N ASN A 61 6.82 -9.38 2.85
CA ASN A 61 6.15 -10.53 2.22
C ASN A 61 5.86 -10.24 0.74
N PRO A 62 6.89 -10.03 -0.10
CA PRO A 62 6.77 -9.48 -1.45
C PRO A 62 6.03 -10.38 -2.44
N THR A 63 5.81 -11.64 -2.10
CA THR A 63 5.12 -12.61 -2.96
C THR A 63 3.70 -12.96 -2.48
N THR A 64 3.20 -12.28 -1.44
CA THR A 64 1.92 -12.63 -0.80
C THR A 64 0.73 -11.87 -1.38
N PHE A 65 0.92 -10.61 -1.77
CA PHE A 65 -0.17 -9.73 -2.22
C PHE A 65 0.11 -9.16 -3.60
N ALA A 66 -0.79 -9.40 -4.56
CA ALA A 66 -0.65 -8.84 -5.90
C ALA A 66 -1.13 -7.38 -5.99
N TYR A 67 -1.98 -6.95 -5.10
CA TYR A 67 -2.55 -5.61 -5.08
C TYR A 67 -2.32 -4.96 -3.74
N VAL A 68 -1.76 -3.75 -3.74
CA VAL A 68 -1.38 -3.01 -2.52
C VAL A 68 -1.97 -1.61 -2.57
N GLY A 69 -2.70 -1.22 -1.52
CA GLY A 69 -3.32 0.10 -1.40
C GLY A 69 -2.92 0.81 -0.10
N ILE A 70 -2.41 2.04 -0.19
CA ILE A 70 -2.06 2.89 0.95
C ILE A 70 -2.88 4.17 0.88
N PHE A 71 -3.72 4.39 1.89
CA PHE A 71 -4.58 5.55 1.98
C PHE A 71 -4.14 6.45 3.14
N SER A 72 -3.60 7.64 2.83
CA SER A 72 -3.06 8.57 3.84
C SER A 72 -2.07 7.91 4.82
N GLY A 73 -1.27 6.97 4.34
CA GLY A 73 -0.35 6.16 5.14
C GLY A 73 1.12 6.25 4.70
N GLY A 74 1.46 7.29 3.95
CA GLY A 74 2.79 7.49 3.38
C GLY A 74 2.91 6.96 1.94
N THR A 75 4.14 6.82 1.47
CA THR A 75 4.47 6.39 0.11
C THR A 75 5.56 5.33 0.14
N PHE A 76 5.57 4.48 -0.88
CA PHE A 76 6.77 3.75 -1.26
C PHE A 76 7.73 4.68 -2.00
N ASN A 77 9.01 4.42 -1.91
CA ASN A 77 10.03 5.12 -2.67
C ASN A 77 10.83 4.16 -3.57
N THR A 78 11.57 4.73 -4.51
CA THR A 78 12.34 3.96 -5.48
C THR A 78 13.46 3.14 -4.84
N ASP A 79 14.09 3.63 -3.77
CA ASP A 79 15.18 2.92 -3.09
C ASP A 79 14.70 1.63 -2.41
N GLU A 80 13.47 1.59 -1.96
CA GLU A 80 12.86 0.40 -1.38
C GLU A 80 12.56 -0.68 -2.42
N LEU A 81 12.22 -0.28 -3.64
CA LEU A 81 11.68 -1.19 -4.67
C LEU A 81 12.60 -1.39 -5.90
N LYS A 82 13.65 -0.59 -6.09
CA LYS A 82 14.54 -0.73 -7.26
C LYS A 82 15.11 -2.13 -7.42
N ASP A 83 15.52 -2.76 -6.32
CA ASP A 83 16.11 -4.09 -6.28
C ASP A 83 15.15 -5.19 -5.81
N ALA A 84 13.87 -4.87 -5.59
CA ALA A 84 12.85 -5.78 -5.10
C ALA A 84 12.24 -6.63 -6.24
N ALA A 85 13.02 -7.55 -6.79
CA ALA A 85 12.63 -8.37 -7.94
C ALA A 85 11.33 -9.16 -7.71
N ASP A 86 11.17 -9.76 -6.54
CA ASP A 86 9.99 -10.54 -6.17
C ASP A 86 8.74 -9.66 -6.06
N PHE A 87 8.88 -8.48 -5.45
CA PHE A 87 7.78 -7.51 -5.40
C PHE A 87 7.37 -7.08 -6.81
N LYS A 88 8.32 -6.69 -7.67
CA LYS A 88 8.04 -6.29 -9.05
C LYS A 88 7.34 -7.37 -9.86
N LYS A 89 7.76 -8.62 -9.68
CA LYS A 89 7.16 -9.76 -10.38
C LYS A 89 5.74 -10.05 -9.93
N THR A 90 5.45 -9.86 -8.64
CA THR A 90 4.19 -10.23 -8.01
C THR A 90 3.16 -9.10 -8.05
N ASN A 91 3.61 -7.85 -7.82
CA ASN A 91 2.71 -6.71 -7.70
C ASN A 91 2.09 -6.34 -9.05
N LYS A 92 0.77 -6.39 -9.12
CA LYS A 92 -0.02 -5.98 -10.29
C LYS A 92 -0.47 -4.53 -10.21
N VAL A 93 -0.75 -4.04 -9.00
CA VAL A 93 -1.15 -2.65 -8.75
C VAL A 93 -0.61 -2.21 -7.40
N LEU A 94 0.09 -1.08 -7.39
CA LEU A 94 0.44 -0.33 -6.20
C LEU A 94 -0.30 1.02 -6.23
N PHE A 95 -1.20 1.22 -5.28
CA PHE A 95 -2.04 2.41 -5.20
C PHE A 95 -1.74 3.20 -3.94
N MET A 96 -1.54 4.51 -4.10
CA MET A 96 -1.28 5.44 -2.99
C MET A 96 -2.23 6.63 -3.09
N SER A 97 -2.80 7.06 -1.98
CA SER A 97 -3.73 8.19 -1.98
C SER A 97 -3.61 9.08 -0.76
N ALA A 98 -4.09 10.31 -0.91
CA ALA A 98 -4.20 11.28 0.17
C ALA A 98 -5.39 12.21 -0.05
N GLY A 99 -5.80 12.92 1.00
CA GLY A 99 -6.71 14.05 0.87
C GLY A 99 -5.98 15.29 0.35
N GLY A 100 -6.65 16.11 -0.45
CA GLY A 100 -6.06 17.32 -1.03
C GLY A 100 -5.60 18.36 0.00
N ARG A 101 -6.08 18.26 1.24
CA ARG A 101 -5.66 19.11 2.37
C ARG A 101 -4.59 18.47 3.26
N GLU A 102 -4.11 17.28 2.92
CA GLU A 102 -3.01 16.62 3.63
C GLU A 102 -1.67 17.12 3.08
N THR A 103 -1.19 18.25 3.66
CA THR A 103 0.06 18.89 3.25
C THR A 103 1.23 17.91 3.26
N GLY A 104 2.03 17.91 2.19
CA GLY A 104 3.18 17.02 2.05
C GLY A 104 2.86 15.63 1.45
N MET A 105 1.62 15.15 1.56
CA MET A 105 1.18 13.94 0.85
C MET A 105 0.41 14.25 -0.43
N ALA A 106 -0.29 15.38 -0.46
CA ALA A 106 -1.03 15.82 -1.65
C ALA A 106 -0.13 16.46 -2.71
N GLU A 107 0.88 17.21 -2.30
CA GLU A 107 1.75 18.01 -3.16
C GLU A 107 3.22 17.93 -2.72
N GLY A 108 4.13 18.25 -3.64
CA GLY A 108 5.57 18.34 -3.40
C GLY A 108 6.33 17.03 -3.62
N GLU A 109 7.61 17.04 -3.26
CA GLU A 109 8.56 15.94 -3.51
C GLU A 109 8.19 14.62 -2.81
N ASN A 110 7.45 14.66 -1.72
CA ASN A 110 7.02 13.48 -0.98
C ASN A 110 5.54 13.13 -1.23
N SER A 111 4.93 13.73 -2.25
CA SER A 111 3.52 13.48 -2.56
C SER A 111 3.30 12.09 -3.15
N VAL A 112 2.07 11.58 -2.99
CA VAL A 112 1.67 10.30 -3.58
C VAL A 112 1.74 10.35 -5.12
N GLY A 113 1.53 11.51 -5.73
CA GLY A 113 1.67 11.73 -7.17
C GLY A 113 3.11 11.54 -7.64
N LYS A 114 4.04 12.25 -7.00
CA LYS A 114 5.48 12.15 -7.31
C LYS A 114 6.00 10.74 -7.09
N ALA A 115 5.66 10.12 -5.97
CA ALA A 115 6.04 8.74 -5.69
C ALA A 115 5.54 7.76 -6.75
N ALA A 116 4.30 7.91 -7.22
CA ALA A 116 3.76 7.05 -8.27
C ALA A 116 4.50 7.23 -9.60
N GLU A 117 4.87 8.45 -9.97
CA GLU A 117 5.66 8.72 -11.17
C GLU A 117 7.04 8.07 -11.10
N ASP A 118 7.76 8.24 -9.99
CA ASP A 118 9.08 7.68 -9.79
C ASP A 118 9.07 6.15 -9.78
N LEU A 119 8.05 5.54 -9.18
CA LEU A 119 7.89 4.10 -9.16
C LEU A 119 7.53 3.52 -10.54
N LYS A 120 6.76 4.23 -11.35
CA LYS A 120 6.53 3.86 -12.76
C LYS A 120 7.82 3.83 -13.55
N ALA A 121 8.72 4.78 -13.31
CA ALA A 121 10.01 4.85 -13.99
C ALA A 121 10.91 3.62 -13.73
N ILE A 122 10.70 2.91 -12.63
CA ILE A 122 11.41 1.66 -12.31
C ILE A 122 10.57 0.38 -12.59
N GLY A 123 9.45 0.52 -13.31
CA GLY A 123 8.64 -0.61 -13.78
C GLY A 123 7.54 -1.10 -12.84
N ILE A 124 7.17 -0.33 -11.82
CA ILE A 124 6.03 -0.62 -10.94
C ILE A 124 4.75 -0.06 -11.57
N ASN A 125 3.67 -0.82 -11.59
CA ASN A 125 2.34 -0.33 -11.99
C ASN A 125 1.72 0.48 -10.83
N ALA A 126 2.27 1.68 -10.61
CA ALA A 126 1.88 2.56 -9.52
C ALA A 126 0.77 3.53 -9.95
N HIS A 127 -0.17 3.76 -9.06
CA HIS A 127 -1.28 4.71 -9.23
C HIS A 127 -1.34 5.63 -8.03
N SER A 128 -1.76 6.87 -8.28
CA SER A 128 -2.02 7.84 -7.21
C SER A 128 -3.41 8.44 -7.33
N TYR A 129 -3.97 8.85 -6.21
CA TYR A 129 -5.24 9.56 -6.15
C TYR A 129 -5.22 10.63 -5.06
N ILE A 130 -5.63 11.82 -5.41
CA ILE A 130 -5.87 12.92 -4.47
C ILE A 130 -7.37 13.13 -4.35
N SER A 131 -7.90 12.94 -3.14
CA SER A 131 -9.32 13.22 -2.85
C SER A 131 -9.52 14.73 -2.71
N PRO A 132 -10.24 15.39 -3.64
CA PRO A 132 -10.38 16.85 -3.62
C PRO A 132 -11.06 17.34 -2.35
N GLU A 133 -10.59 18.47 -1.82
CA GLU A 133 -11.20 19.21 -0.70
C GLU A 133 -11.32 18.43 0.62
N THR A 134 -10.64 17.28 0.77
CA THR A 134 -10.69 16.45 1.97
C THR A 134 -9.32 16.40 2.69
N ALA A 135 -9.33 16.06 3.96
CA ALA A 135 -8.18 15.97 4.83
C ALA A 135 -7.94 14.51 5.26
N HIS A 136 -7.30 14.31 6.41
CA HIS A 136 -7.08 12.98 7.02
C HIS A 136 -8.37 12.47 7.67
N GLU A 137 -9.30 11.98 6.85
CA GLU A 137 -10.68 11.70 7.26
C GLU A 137 -11.35 10.59 6.44
N TRP A 138 -12.46 10.07 6.95
CA TRP A 138 -13.20 8.97 6.33
C TRP A 138 -13.67 9.25 4.89
N GLN A 139 -13.96 10.49 4.54
CA GLN A 139 -14.35 10.84 3.19
C GLN A 139 -13.20 10.59 2.20
N THR A 140 -11.97 10.96 2.57
CA THR A 140 -10.76 10.65 1.80
C THR A 140 -10.64 9.15 1.59
N TRP A 141 -10.71 8.38 2.67
CA TRP A 141 -10.44 6.93 2.62
C TRP A 141 -11.51 6.14 1.90
N ARG A 142 -12.77 6.52 2.05
CA ARG A 142 -13.89 5.94 1.30
C ARG A 142 -13.74 6.16 -0.20
N ARG A 143 -13.37 7.36 -0.63
CA ARG A 143 -13.12 7.68 -2.03
C ARG A 143 -11.88 6.94 -2.55
N SER A 144 -10.84 6.85 -1.75
CA SER A 144 -9.61 6.10 -2.07
C SER A 144 -9.89 4.61 -2.28
N LEU A 145 -10.67 4.00 -1.38
CA LEU A 145 -11.09 2.61 -1.52
C LEU A 145 -11.90 2.39 -2.81
N TYR A 146 -12.80 3.30 -3.15
CA TYR A 146 -13.59 3.23 -4.37
C TYR A 146 -12.69 3.23 -5.62
N GLN A 147 -11.67 4.11 -5.66
CA GLN A 147 -10.72 4.16 -6.78
C GLN A 147 -9.86 2.89 -6.84
N PHE A 148 -9.34 2.45 -5.71
CA PHE A 148 -8.53 1.23 -5.63
C PHE A 148 -9.29 -0.01 -6.05
N ALA A 149 -10.53 -0.18 -5.59
CA ALA A 149 -11.37 -1.34 -5.90
C ALA A 149 -11.63 -1.51 -7.40
N GLN A 150 -11.58 -0.43 -8.18
CA GLN A 150 -11.73 -0.49 -9.63
C GLN A 150 -10.47 -0.97 -10.38
N LEU A 151 -9.34 -1.09 -9.71
CA LEU A 151 -8.05 -1.48 -10.30
C LEU A 151 -7.69 -2.94 -10.03
N ILE A 152 -8.31 -3.57 -9.04
CA ILE A 152 -7.93 -4.89 -8.55
C ILE A 152 -8.81 -6.00 -9.11
N PHE A 153 -8.27 -7.22 -9.15
CA PHE A 153 -8.96 -8.46 -9.57
C PHE A 153 -9.55 -8.42 -10.99
N LYS A 154 -8.83 -7.79 -11.91
CA LYS A 154 -9.20 -7.74 -13.35
C LYS A 154 -8.30 -8.62 -14.19
#